data_ea84ae0a78a94cabe9f3ba8d083d0aee
#
_entry.id   ea84ae0a78a94cabe9f3ba8d083d0aee
#
_cell.length_a   1.000
_cell.length_b   1.000
_cell.length_c   1.000
_cell.angle_alpha   90.00
_cell.angle_beta   90.00
_cell.angle_gamma   90.00
#
_symmetry.space_group_name_H-M   'P 1'
#
loop_
_entity.id
_entity.type
_entity.pdbx_description
1 polymer ?
#
loop_
_entity_poly.entity_id
_entity_poly.type
_entity_poly.pdbx_seq_one_letter_code
_entity_poly.pdbx_strand_id
1 'polypeptide(L)'
;MKKLNIFLMMALALGFTSCEEEWVEALPQTNAQEEVFTAEDFAATSKLPAAITLTEADADKQVEVARFDAASNLPEGSVVEFAMFMADNENYESAIEVPVVNVDSVAYATVADLQTAYTTVQGRNPKAQDVYVRYAAYVITGTQKVRVNGLDSYFAGAKVNVTPVHPGFDIEEAYYLVWGDDPENFDLTKAIKFNHSDKDVYDDTKFSVIVDITPDQVDAGFWWVVVPQSTIDAGSISDAAAAVYGVIEGEEGATSGMLITNSEEEKCFAAIASEAGKYQFSINMYSKIEGLESDVYREYAITPAFDNLWTPGSSNGWNHANSNMLATTDYITYTGYAYLTGDFKFSNAADWNHTNYGKTDVEGELSTDGGAGNLPCAEAGLYWCSVNIPNLTYTLTKIEKVGLIGGFNGWADVVAMTESITAANDIKYTGTIEVTSVENGGNEFKFRMTDDWAVNLGGTVDNLTNGAGNLKVEEVGTYEVVLDLSSLPYTCTVTKK
;
A
#
# COMPACT_ATOMS: atom_id res chain seq x y z
N MET A 1 -13.64 -16.48 -31.54
CA MET A 1 -13.19 -15.10 -31.55
C MET A 1 -12.65 -14.60 -30.18
N LYS A 2 -12.42 -15.50 -29.18
CA LYS A 2 -11.90 -15.14 -27.83
C LYS A 2 -10.37 -15.25 -27.66
N LYS A 3 -9.61 -15.50 -28.73
CA LYS A 3 -8.13 -15.67 -28.64
C LYS A 3 -7.33 -14.51 -29.22
N LEU A 4 -7.98 -13.47 -29.74
CA LEU A 4 -7.29 -12.35 -30.39
C LEU A 4 -6.96 -11.19 -29.41
N ASN A 5 -7.73 -11.05 -28.35
CA ASN A 5 -7.55 -9.94 -27.38
C ASN A 5 -6.41 -10.16 -26.37
N ILE A 6 -6.01 -11.42 -26.12
CA ILE A 6 -4.89 -11.75 -25.22
C ILE A 6 -3.53 -11.43 -25.88
N PHE A 7 -3.44 -11.48 -27.21
CA PHE A 7 -2.20 -11.17 -27.91
C PHE A 7 -1.92 -9.66 -28.03
N LEU A 8 -2.95 -8.81 -27.94
CA LEU A 8 -2.76 -7.36 -28.04
C LEU A 8 -2.28 -6.75 -26.72
N MET A 9 -2.71 -7.30 -25.57
CA MET A 9 -2.18 -6.86 -24.25
C MET A 9 -0.75 -7.33 -23.98
N MET A 10 -0.34 -8.47 -24.53
CA MET A 10 1.03 -8.96 -24.39
C MET A 10 2.04 -8.21 -25.28
N ALA A 11 1.58 -7.58 -26.36
CA ALA A 11 2.45 -6.77 -27.23
C ALA A 11 2.79 -5.38 -26.64
N LEU A 12 1.94 -4.84 -25.74
CA LEU A 12 2.23 -3.58 -25.05
C LEU A 12 3.20 -3.74 -23.86
N ALA A 13 3.26 -4.93 -23.25
CA ALA A 13 4.17 -5.20 -22.13
C ALA A 13 5.63 -5.52 -22.57
N LEU A 14 5.87 -5.75 -23.85
CA LEU A 14 7.21 -6.06 -24.38
C LEU A 14 7.93 -4.85 -24.99
N GLY A 15 7.31 -3.68 -24.97
CA GLY A 15 7.89 -2.44 -25.54
C GLY A 15 8.84 -1.67 -24.61
N PHE A 16 8.98 -2.06 -23.35
CA PHE A 16 9.79 -1.31 -22.37
C PHE A 16 11.07 -2.02 -21.89
N THR A 17 11.42 -3.16 -22.44
CA THR A 17 12.68 -3.85 -22.10
C THR A 17 13.63 -3.91 -23.28
N SER A 18 13.92 -2.80 -23.89
CA SER A 18 15.01 -2.74 -24.87
C SER A 18 15.54 -1.33 -24.95
N CYS A 19 16.51 -1.04 -24.12
CA CYS A 19 17.60 -0.11 -24.40
C CYS A 19 18.61 -0.15 -23.24
N GLU A 20 19.21 -1.31 -22.99
CA GLU A 20 20.61 -1.38 -22.65
C GLU A 20 21.36 -1.74 -23.93
N GLU A 21 21.30 -0.88 -24.92
CA GLU A 21 22.36 -0.83 -25.90
C GLU A 21 23.45 0.05 -25.33
N GLU A 22 24.63 -0.54 -25.16
CA GLU A 22 25.87 0.19 -24.97
C GLU A 22 25.84 1.40 -25.92
N TRP A 23 25.73 2.58 -25.35
CA TRP A 23 25.97 3.80 -26.09
C TRP A 23 27.38 3.70 -26.57
N VAL A 24 27.56 3.50 -27.87
CA VAL A 24 28.85 3.60 -28.51
C VAL A 24 29.33 5.01 -28.23
N GLU A 25 30.28 5.15 -27.28
CA GLU A 25 31.00 6.39 -27.09
C GLU A 25 31.51 6.83 -28.41
N ALA A 26 31.13 8.05 -28.80
CA ALA A 26 31.63 8.78 -29.94
C ALA A 26 31.20 8.28 -31.34
N LEU A 27 29.91 8.40 -31.62
CA LEU A 27 29.60 9.00 -32.91
C LEU A 27 30.00 10.48 -32.79
N PRO A 28 30.86 11.00 -33.72
CA PRO A 28 31.10 12.44 -33.75
C PRO A 28 29.75 13.13 -33.83
N GLN A 29 29.52 14.11 -32.98
CA GLN A 29 28.34 14.97 -33.05
C GLN A 29 28.42 15.75 -34.39
N THR A 30 27.98 15.11 -35.46
CA THR A 30 27.87 15.73 -36.77
C THR A 30 26.48 16.27 -37.06
N ASN A 31 25.54 16.11 -36.12
CA ASN A 31 24.30 16.85 -36.12
C ASN A 31 24.58 18.18 -35.45
N ALA A 32 24.49 19.27 -36.19
CA ALA A 32 24.30 20.59 -35.62
C ALA A 32 23.22 20.44 -34.56
N GLN A 33 23.48 20.88 -33.32
CA GLN A 33 22.43 21.00 -32.31
C GLN A 33 21.29 21.75 -33.01
N GLU A 34 20.10 21.15 -33.03
CA GLU A 34 18.92 21.87 -33.53
C GLU A 34 18.85 23.16 -32.72
N GLU A 35 18.90 24.28 -33.43
CA GLU A 35 18.82 25.58 -32.76
C GLU A 35 17.49 25.60 -31.99
N VAL A 36 17.54 25.93 -30.70
CA VAL A 36 16.35 26.09 -29.89
C VAL A 36 15.47 27.15 -30.54
N PHE A 37 14.27 26.78 -31.00
CA PHE A 37 13.35 27.73 -31.58
C PHE A 37 12.89 28.70 -30.50
N THR A 38 13.24 29.97 -30.62
CA THR A 38 12.77 31.06 -29.76
C THR A 38 11.82 31.94 -30.57
N ALA A 39 10.53 31.87 -30.23
CA ALA A 39 9.55 32.82 -30.76
C ALA A 39 9.53 34.03 -29.83
N GLU A 40 10.04 35.16 -30.29
CA GLU A 40 9.87 36.42 -29.57
C GLU A 40 8.38 36.72 -29.44
N ASP A 41 7.98 37.25 -28.27
CA ASP A 41 6.58 37.58 -27.95
C ASP A 41 5.60 36.39 -28.14
N PHE A 42 6.05 35.15 -27.91
CA PHE A 42 5.18 33.98 -27.98
C PHE A 42 4.08 34.09 -26.95
N ALA A 43 2.83 34.07 -27.38
CA ALA A 43 1.66 34.12 -26.56
C ALA A 43 0.72 32.94 -26.84
N ALA A 44 0.28 32.29 -25.78
CA ALA A 44 -0.75 31.26 -25.81
C ALA A 44 -1.68 31.44 -24.61
N THR A 45 -2.94 31.08 -24.76
CA THR A 45 -3.95 31.21 -23.73
C THR A 45 -4.52 29.83 -23.40
N SER A 46 -4.61 29.50 -22.08
CA SER A 46 -5.45 28.40 -21.62
C SER A 46 -6.92 28.73 -21.85
N LYS A 47 -7.65 27.77 -22.40
CA LYS A 47 -9.10 27.90 -22.67
C LYS A 47 -9.94 27.10 -21.69
N LEU A 48 -9.30 26.36 -20.79
CA LEU A 48 -10.03 25.73 -19.70
C LEU A 48 -10.65 26.81 -18.80
N PRO A 49 -11.94 26.68 -18.43
CA PRO A 49 -12.58 27.58 -17.48
C PRO A 49 -11.95 27.40 -16.10
N ALA A 50 -12.11 28.41 -15.22
CA ALA A 50 -11.63 28.33 -13.82
C ALA A 50 -12.30 27.18 -13.04
N ALA A 51 -13.46 26.72 -13.48
CA ALA A 51 -14.12 25.52 -12.96
C ALA A 51 -14.79 24.74 -14.10
N ILE A 52 -14.67 23.42 -14.07
CA ILE A 52 -15.28 22.51 -15.04
C ILE A 52 -15.89 21.29 -14.33
N THR A 53 -17.06 20.88 -14.79
CA THR A 53 -17.70 19.61 -14.37
C THR A 53 -17.60 18.62 -15.52
N LEU A 54 -17.00 17.47 -15.26
CA LEU A 54 -16.90 16.36 -16.20
C LEU A 54 -18.10 15.45 -16.03
N THR A 55 -18.68 14.97 -17.13
CA THR A 55 -19.84 14.05 -17.09
C THR A 55 -19.59 12.88 -18.03
N GLU A 56 -20.07 11.70 -17.65
CA GLU A 56 -19.95 10.51 -18.49
C GLU A 56 -20.67 10.66 -19.84
N ALA A 57 -21.80 11.37 -19.86
CA ALA A 57 -22.56 11.64 -21.07
C ALA A 57 -21.78 12.48 -22.11
N ASP A 58 -20.80 13.25 -21.65
CA ASP A 58 -19.95 14.12 -22.48
C ASP A 58 -18.58 13.50 -22.78
N ALA A 59 -18.32 12.22 -22.48
CA ALA A 59 -17.00 11.59 -22.54
C ALA A 59 -16.21 11.89 -23.81
N ASP A 60 -16.85 11.80 -24.98
CA ASP A 60 -16.24 12.03 -26.29
C ASP A 60 -16.23 13.51 -26.72
N LYS A 61 -16.79 14.39 -25.90
CA LYS A 61 -16.85 15.83 -26.23
C LYS A 61 -15.47 16.46 -26.13
N GLN A 62 -15.11 17.15 -27.18
CA GLN A 62 -13.88 17.92 -27.22
C GLN A 62 -14.02 19.26 -26.49
N VAL A 63 -13.08 19.53 -25.63
CA VAL A 63 -12.91 20.80 -24.89
C VAL A 63 -11.68 21.49 -25.42
N GLU A 64 -11.82 22.74 -25.86
CA GLU A 64 -10.67 23.58 -26.19
C GLU A 64 -9.85 23.84 -24.92
N VAL A 65 -8.58 23.40 -24.92
CA VAL A 65 -7.72 23.50 -23.73
C VAL A 65 -6.64 24.58 -23.85
N ALA A 66 -6.13 24.81 -25.06
CA ALA A 66 -5.18 25.87 -25.30
C ALA A 66 -5.29 26.42 -26.74
N ARG A 67 -4.94 27.68 -26.89
CA ARG A 67 -4.88 28.35 -28.20
C ARG A 67 -3.61 29.18 -28.31
N PHE A 68 -2.98 29.14 -29.47
CA PHE A 68 -1.95 30.07 -29.85
C PHE A 68 -2.56 31.42 -30.20
N ASP A 69 -2.02 32.48 -29.63
CA ASP A 69 -2.53 33.84 -29.85
C ASP A 69 -1.62 34.66 -30.79
N ALA A 70 -0.33 34.70 -30.53
CA ALA A 70 0.64 35.43 -31.33
C ALA A 70 2.08 34.97 -31.08
N ALA A 71 2.95 35.19 -32.04
CA ALA A 71 4.41 35.23 -31.89
C ALA A 71 5.02 36.05 -32.99
N SER A 72 6.11 36.80 -32.70
CA SER A 72 7.00 37.33 -33.73
C SER A 72 7.93 36.21 -34.20
N ASN A 73 8.45 36.34 -35.42
CA ASN A 73 9.42 35.39 -36.00
C ASN A 73 8.94 33.96 -36.25
N LEU A 74 7.62 33.72 -36.39
CA LEU A 74 7.12 32.44 -36.89
C LEU A 74 7.41 32.34 -38.41
N PRO A 75 8.00 31.21 -38.90
CA PRO A 75 8.15 30.97 -40.32
C PRO A 75 6.79 30.94 -41.04
N GLU A 76 6.74 31.40 -42.25
CA GLU A 76 5.52 31.39 -43.07
C GLU A 76 5.00 29.94 -43.24
N GLY A 77 3.72 29.74 -43.03
CA GLY A 77 3.08 28.41 -43.11
C GLY A 77 3.32 27.49 -41.92
N SER A 78 3.90 28.00 -40.82
CA SER A 78 4.01 27.24 -39.57
C SER A 78 2.68 27.18 -38.86
N VAL A 79 2.47 26.06 -38.11
CA VAL A 79 1.39 25.90 -37.14
C VAL A 79 1.99 25.64 -35.77
N VAL A 80 1.24 25.94 -34.71
CA VAL A 80 1.65 25.65 -33.34
C VAL A 80 0.86 24.45 -32.80
N GLU A 81 1.57 23.48 -32.28
CA GLU A 81 0.98 22.35 -31.52
C GLU A 81 1.30 22.49 -30.05
N PHE A 82 0.41 21.97 -29.21
CA PHE A 82 0.58 21.94 -27.78
C PHE A 82 0.59 20.49 -27.26
N ALA A 83 1.39 20.25 -26.22
CA ALA A 83 1.24 19.12 -25.30
C ALA A 83 0.77 19.68 -23.97
N MET A 84 -0.29 19.11 -23.40
CA MET A 84 -0.88 19.53 -22.14
C MET A 84 -0.32 18.67 -20.99
N PHE A 85 -0.04 19.29 -19.85
CA PHE A 85 0.39 18.63 -18.62
C PHE A 85 -0.53 19.06 -17.49
N MET A 86 -0.89 18.08 -16.63
CA MET A 86 -1.71 18.27 -15.45
C MET A 86 -0.97 17.77 -14.21
N ALA A 87 -1.12 18.48 -13.08
CA ALA A 87 -0.60 18.13 -11.77
C ALA A 87 -1.60 18.50 -10.68
N ASP A 88 -1.44 17.89 -9.51
CA ASP A 88 -2.20 18.20 -8.28
C ASP A 88 -1.67 19.44 -7.55
N ASN A 89 -0.48 19.93 -7.92
CA ASN A 89 0.19 21.03 -7.24
C ASN A 89 0.76 22.07 -8.22
N GLU A 90 0.98 23.30 -7.73
CA GLU A 90 1.45 24.45 -8.52
C GLU A 90 2.91 24.34 -9.00
N ASN A 91 3.70 23.47 -8.38
CA ASN A 91 5.09 23.22 -8.77
C ASN A 91 5.20 22.21 -9.91
N TYR A 92 4.08 21.57 -10.28
CA TYR A 92 4.00 20.52 -11.30
C TYR A 92 4.90 19.31 -11.01
N GLU A 93 5.08 19.00 -9.72
CA GLU A 93 5.72 17.76 -9.33
C GLU A 93 4.84 16.60 -9.77
N SER A 94 5.46 15.57 -10.34
CA SER A 94 4.73 14.40 -10.89
C SER A 94 3.65 14.73 -11.92
N ALA A 95 3.81 15.83 -12.68
CA ALA A 95 2.87 16.20 -13.75
C ALA A 95 2.80 15.10 -14.81
N ILE A 96 1.58 14.78 -15.22
CA ILE A 96 1.32 13.81 -16.29
C ILE A 96 0.92 14.52 -17.59
N GLU A 97 1.22 13.91 -18.73
CA GLU A 97 0.77 14.39 -20.03
C GLU A 97 -0.69 13.98 -20.28
N VAL A 98 -1.52 14.95 -20.70
CA VAL A 98 -2.92 14.74 -21.07
C VAL A 98 -3.00 14.64 -22.59
N PRO A 99 -3.61 13.60 -23.16
CA PRO A 99 -3.78 13.48 -24.60
C PRO A 99 -4.53 14.69 -25.17
N VAL A 100 -4.00 15.29 -26.24
CA VAL A 100 -4.64 16.40 -26.95
C VAL A 100 -4.58 16.20 -28.45
N VAL A 101 -5.58 16.71 -29.14
CA VAL A 101 -5.62 16.81 -30.60
C VAL A 101 -5.43 18.25 -30.98
N ASN A 102 -4.43 18.53 -31.84
CA ASN A 102 -4.11 19.87 -32.33
C ASN A 102 -4.72 20.09 -33.73
N VAL A 103 -5.49 21.17 -33.88
CA VAL A 103 -6.10 21.59 -35.15
C VAL A 103 -5.95 23.11 -35.27
N ASP A 104 -5.31 23.58 -36.35
CA ASP A 104 -5.16 25.00 -36.65
C ASP A 104 -4.61 25.86 -35.50
N SER A 105 -3.57 25.32 -34.80
CA SER A 105 -2.94 25.96 -33.64
C SER A 105 -3.87 26.11 -32.43
N VAL A 106 -4.83 25.19 -32.29
CA VAL A 106 -5.70 25.03 -31.14
C VAL A 106 -5.59 23.58 -30.63
N ALA A 107 -5.42 23.40 -29.34
CA ALA A 107 -5.42 22.07 -28.70
C ALA A 107 -6.78 21.76 -28.09
N TYR A 108 -7.22 20.53 -28.28
CA TYR A 108 -8.46 19.97 -27.73
C TYR A 108 -8.15 18.70 -26.97
N ALA A 109 -8.75 18.53 -25.79
CA ALA A 109 -8.80 17.27 -25.05
C ALA A 109 -10.24 16.75 -25.01
N THR A 110 -10.45 15.45 -24.94
CA THR A 110 -11.78 14.91 -24.65
C THR A 110 -12.08 15.00 -23.15
N VAL A 111 -13.36 14.99 -22.78
CA VAL A 111 -13.76 14.92 -21.37
C VAL A 111 -13.23 13.62 -20.72
N ALA A 112 -13.20 12.51 -21.46
CA ALA A 112 -12.62 11.25 -20.99
C ALA A 112 -11.12 11.34 -20.70
N ASP A 113 -10.34 12.02 -21.55
CA ASP A 113 -8.90 12.24 -21.31
C ASP A 113 -8.66 13.14 -20.09
N LEU A 114 -9.46 14.20 -19.94
CA LEU A 114 -9.42 15.07 -18.75
C LEU A 114 -9.80 14.31 -17.48
N GLN A 115 -10.82 13.45 -17.53
CA GLN A 115 -11.22 12.59 -16.40
C GLN A 115 -10.10 11.61 -16.04
N THR A 116 -9.50 10.95 -17.02
CA THR A 116 -8.41 10.00 -16.79
C THR A 116 -7.21 10.70 -16.15
N ALA A 117 -6.84 11.88 -16.66
CA ALA A 117 -5.76 12.69 -16.11
C ALA A 117 -6.07 13.13 -14.66
N TYR A 118 -7.28 13.67 -14.43
CA TYR A 118 -7.73 14.04 -13.09
C TYR A 118 -7.62 12.88 -12.10
N THR A 119 -8.17 11.73 -12.46
CA THR A 119 -8.15 10.53 -11.59
C THR A 119 -6.72 10.07 -11.29
N THR A 120 -5.81 10.24 -12.23
CA THR A 120 -4.40 9.88 -12.04
C THR A 120 -3.69 10.79 -11.04
N VAL A 121 -3.99 12.10 -11.02
CA VAL A 121 -3.30 13.07 -10.15
C VAL A 121 -4.02 13.34 -8.83
N GLN A 122 -5.36 13.24 -8.81
CA GLN A 122 -6.20 13.56 -7.63
C GLN A 122 -6.91 12.37 -7.00
N GLY A 123 -6.84 11.16 -7.64
CA GLY A 123 -7.59 9.99 -7.20
C GLY A 123 -9.05 9.99 -7.65
N ARG A 124 -9.86 9.08 -7.07
CA ARG A 124 -11.23 8.81 -7.50
C ARG A 124 -12.30 9.53 -6.69
N ASN A 125 -11.92 10.36 -5.72
CA ASN A 125 -12.88 11.08 -4.90
C ASN A 125 -13.75 12.01 -5.77
N PRO A 126 -15.10 11.93 -5.68
CA PRO A 126 -16.01 12.73 -6.52
C PRO A 126 -16.10 14.22 -6.14
N LYS A 127 -15.48 14.62 -5.04
CA LYS A 127 -15.45 16.02 -4.63
C LYS A 127 -14.62 16.85 -5.62
N ALA A 128 -15.08 18.06 -5.91
CA ALA A 128 -14.34 18.98 -6.75
C ALA A 128 -12.98 19.37 -6.12
N GLN A 129 -11.91 19.25 -6.89
CA GLN A 129 -10.55 19.58 -6.45
C GLN A 129 -9.83 20.45 -7.50
N ASP A 130 -8.81 21.15 -7.05
CA ASP A 130 -8.01 22.01 -7.90
C ASP A 130 -6.92 21.19 -8.59
N VAL A 131 -6.79 21.37 -9.91
CA VAL A 131 -5.64 20.89 -10.67
C VAL A 131 -4.91 22.06 -11.32
N TYR A 132 -3.65 21.86 -11.61
CA TYR A 132 -2.79 22.82 -12.26
C TYR A 132 -2.42 22.29 -13.64
N VAL A 133 -2.64 23.11 -14.66
CA VAL A 133 -2.34 22.75 -16.07
C VAL A 133 -1.33 23.71 -16.66
N ARG A 134 -0.48 23.20 -17.54
CA ARG A 134 0.46 23.97 -18.36
C ARG A 134 0.68 23.29 -19.70
N TYR A 135 1.23 24.01 -20.67
CA TYR A 135 1.39 23.52 -22.03
C TYR A 135 2.82 23.71 -22.50
N ALA A 136 3.41 22.66 -23.09
CA ALA A 136 4.58 22.82 -23.96
C ALA A 136 4.09 23.18 -25.35
N ALA A 137 4.76 24.10 -26.01
CA ALA A 137 4.42 24.52 -27.36
C ALA A 137 5.49 24.08 -28.36
N TYR A 138 5.06 23.67 -29.53
CA TYR A 138 5.92 23.25 -30.65
C TYR A 138 5.53 23.99 -31.91
N VAL A 139 6.52 24.49 -32.65
CA VAL A 139 6.33 25.05 -33.99
C VAL A 139 6.56 23.93 -34.99
N ILE A 140 5.58 23.72 -35.84
CA ILE A 140 5.62 22.77 -36.95
C ILE A 140 5.80 23.54 -38.24
N THR A 141 6.91 23.31 -38.96
CA THR A 141 7.19 23.89 -40.27
C THR A 141 7.55 22.76 -41.24
N GLY A 142 6.64 22.45 -42.15
CA GLY A 142 6.79 21.29 -43.02
C GLY A 142 6.82 19.98 -42.20
N THR A 143 7.98 19.31 -42.18
CA THR A 143 8.19 18.06 -41.41
C THR A 143 8.96 18.27 -40.11
N GLN A 144 9.36 19.49 -39.82
CA GLN A 144 10.10 19.80 -38.58
C GLN A 144 9.15 20.16 -37.45
N LYS A 145 9.42 19.61 -36.25
CA LYS A 145 8.72 19.93 -35.01
C LYS A 145 9.76 20.38 -33.98
N VAL A 146 9.72 21.64 -33.60
CA VAL A 146 10.71 22.26 -32.71
C VAL A 146 10.01 22.83 -31.49
N ARG A 147 10.48 22.50 -30.28
CA ARG A 147 9.91 23.02 -29.02
C ARG A 147 10.30 24.50 -28.84
N VAL A 148 9.33 25.33 -28.50
CA VAL A 148 9.52 26.75 -28.25
C VAL A 148 10.27 26.98 -26.94
N ASN A 149 11.35 27.76 -26.99
CA ASN A 149 12.21 28.17 -25.88
C ASN A 149 12.86 27.00 -25.09
N GLY A 150 12.92 25.78 -25.67
CA GLY A 150 13.61 24.63 -25.08
C GLY A 150 12.77 23.81 -24.13
N LEU A 151 13.42 22.81 -23.49
CA LEU A 151 12.75 21.73 -22.77
C LEU A 151 12.02 22.17 -21.50
N ASP A 152 12.49 23.22 -20.83
CA ASP A 152 11.94 23.67 -19.55
C ASP A 152 10.90 24.79 -19.68
N SER A 153 10.53 25.14 -20.93
CA SER A 153 9.55 26.22 -21.18
C SER A 153 8.14 25.68 -21.26
N TYR A 154 7.23 26.32 -20.52
CA TYR A 154 5.80 26.04 -20.51
C TYR A 154 5.02 27.34 -20.61
N PHE A 155 3.83 27.25 -21.17
CA PHE A 155 2.97 28.37 -21.49
C PHE A 155 1.57 28.17 -20.93
N ALA A 156 0.80 29.27 -20.84
CA ALA A 156 -0.62 29.27 -20.54
C ALA A 156 -1.00 28.48 -19.26
N GLY A 157 -0.15 28.53 -18.23
CA GLY A 157 -0.43 27.88 -16.96
C GLY A 157 -1.75 28.37 -16.35
N ALA A 158 -2.57 27.46 -15.84
CA ALA A 158 -3.85 27.77 -15.20
C ALA A 158 -4.14 26.81 -14.05
N LYS A 159 -4.84 27.33 -13.04
CA LYS A 159 -5.47 26.56 -11.98
C LYS A 159 -6.93 26.35 -12.36
N VAL A 160 -7.40 25.12 -12.31
CA VAL A 160 -8.75 24.73 -12.69
C VAL A 160 -9.37 23.89 -11.57
N ASN A 161 -10.55 24.28 -11.10
CA ASN A 161 -11.34 23.48 -10.17
C ASN A 161 -12.16 22.46 -10.98
N VAL A 162 -11.86 21.17 -10.81
CA VAL A 162 -12.49 20.09 -11.58
C VAL A 162 -13.41 19.31 -10.68
N THR A 163 -14.69 19.22 -11.05
CA THR A 163 -15.62 18.24 -10.51
C THR A 163 -15.56 17.01 -11.43
N PRO A 164 -15.02 15.87 -10.97
CA PRO A 164 -14.88 14.68 -11.80
C PRO A 164 -16.22 13.98 -12.05
N VAL A 165 -16.23 13.01 -12.96
CA VAL A 165 -17.33 12.07 -13.11
C VAL A 165 -17.51 11.30 -11.81
N HIS A 166 -18.73 11.25 -11.30
CA HIS A 166 -19.06 10.48 -10.09
C HIS A 166 -18.86 8.98 -10.35
N PRO A 167 -18.18 8.23 -9.47
CA PRO A 167 -17.86 6.81 -9.71
C PRO A 167 -19.08 5.87 -9.67
N GLY A 168 -20.27 6.39 -9.38
CA GLY A 168 -21.51 5.61 -9.30
C GLY A 168 -21.78 4.99 -7.94
N PHE A 169 -20.96 5.27 -6.95
CA PHE A 169 -21.13 4.81 -5.56
C PHE A 169 -20.63 5.87 -4.58
N ASP A 170 -21.18 5.83 -3.37
CA ASP A 170 -20.77 6.71 -2.27
C ASP A 170 -20.09 5.89 -1.17
N ILE A 171 -18.95 6.40 -0.68
CA ILE A 171 -18.23 5.85 0.47
C ILE A 171 -18.05 6.97 1.49
N GLU A 172 -18.36 6.67 2.76
CA GLU A 172 -18.12 7.61 3.85
C GLU A 172 -16.70 7.48 4.41
N GLU A 173 -16.23 8.55 5.05
CA GLU A 173 -14.89 8.65 5.65
C GLU A 173 -14.68 7.67 6.83
N ALA A 174 -15.77 7.16 7.42
CA ALA A 174 -15.69 6.22 8.54
C ALA A 174 -16.91 5.30 8.63
N TYR A 175 -16.64 4.08 9.08
CA TYR A 175 -17.63 3.06 9.39
C TYR A 175 -17.39 2.51 10.80
N TYR A 176 -18.45 1.93 11.37
CA TYR A 176 -18.46 1.41 12.72
C TYR A 176 -19.12 0.03 12.78
N LEU A 177 -18.52 -0.89 13.51
CA LEU A 177 -19.17 -2.11 13.94
C LEU A 177 -20.02 -1.78 15.16
N VAL A 178 -21.32 -2.03 15.09
CA VAL A 178 -22.23 -1.88 16.23
C VAL A 178 -22.74 -3.27 16.60
N TRP A 179 -22.71 -3.61 17.86
CA TRP A 179 -23.14 -4.91 18.33
C TRP A 179 -24.14 -4.81 19.48
N GLY A 180 -24.93 -5.88 19.64
CA GLY A 180 -25.93 -6.03 20.69
C GLY A 180 -26.18 -7.49 21.00
N ASP A 181 -26.93 -7.74 22.05
CA ASP A 181 -27.42 -9.07 22.48
C ASP A 181 -28.73 -9.49 21.80
N ASP A 182 -29.29 -8.61 20.97
CA ASP A 182 -30.51 -8.82 20.22
C ASP A 182 -30.34 -8.28 18.81
N PRO A 183 -30.81 -9.00 17.75
CA PRO A 183 -30.67 -8.60 16.35
C PRO A 183 -31.45 -7.34 15.97
N GLU A 184 -32.35 -6.85 16.80
CA GLU A 184 -33.15 -5.65 16.58
C GLU A 184 -32.80 -4.48 17.50
N ASN A 185 -31.89 -4.71 18.48
CA ASN A 185 -31.56 -3.71 19.51
C ASN A 185 -30.05 -3.46 19.61
N PHE A 186 -29.58 -2.43 18.97
CA PHE A 186 -28.18 -2.03 18.93
C PHE A 186 -27.93 -0.74 19.71
N ASP A 187 -26.82 -0.71 20.43
CA ASP A 187 -26.39 0.43 21.24
C ASP A 187 -25.26 1.19 20.50
N LEU A 188 -25.56 2.31 19.87
CA LEU A 188 -24.58 3.13 19.17
C LEU A 188 -23.46 3.64 20.08
N THR A 189 -23.66 3.68 21.41
CA THR A 189 -22.59 4.07 22.35
C THR A 189 -21.50 3.02 22.48
N LYS A 190 -21.76 1.78 22.02
CA LYS A 190 -20.82 0.69 21.94
C LYS A 190 -20.20 0.51 20.55
N ALA A 191 -20.42 1.46 19.65
CA ALA A 191 -19.89 1.43 18.29
C ALA A 191 -18.35 1.40 18.30
N ILE A 192 -17.77 0.47 17.55
CA ILE A 192 -16.33 0.30 17.40
C ILE A 192 -15.94 0.80 16.03
N LYS A 193 -15.14 1.86 15.97
CA LYS A 193 -14.70 2.46 14.71
C LYS A 193 -13.76 1.52 13.96
N PHE A 194 -14.03 1.29 12.68
CA PHE A 194 -13.08 0.65 11.79
C PHE A 194 -11.88 1.56 11.52
N ASN A 195 -10.69 0.98 11.48
CA ASN A 195 -9.48 1.66 11.02
C ASN A 195 -9.46 1.67 9.50
N HIS A 196 -8.85 2.72 8.96
CA HIS A 196 -8.62 2.91 7.53
C HIS A 196 -7.17 3.35 7.30
N SER A 197 -6.63 3.14 6.12
CA SER A 197 -5.32 3.65 5.73
C SER A 197 -5.34 5.20 5.62
N ASP A 198 -4.16 5.80 5.40
CA ASP A 198 -4.05 7.25 5.17
C ASP A 198 -4.48 7.68 3.75
N LYS A 199 -4.92 6.74 2.90
CA LYS A 199 -5.40 7.04 1.56
C LYS A 199 -6.83 7.55 1.59
N ASP A 200 -7.24 8.21 0.50
CA ASP A 200 -8.65 8.55 0.28
C ASP A 200 -9.52 7.28 0.23
N VAL A 201 -10.72 7.33 0.81
CA VAL A 201 -11.64 6.18 0.91
C VAL A 201 -12.11 5.66 -0.46
N TYR A 202 -12.06 6.47 -1.51
CA TYR A 202 -12.35 6.05 -2.88
C TYR A 202 -11.17 5.36 -3.56
N ASP A 203 -9.94 5.56 -3.07
CA ASP A 203 -8.72 4.91 -3.57
C ASP A 203 -8.37 3.65 -2.79
N ASP A 204 -8.73 3.62 -1.49
CA ASP A 204 -8.70 2.43 -0.66
C ASP A 204 -10.06 2.27 0.02
N THR A 205 -10.86 1.32 -0.44
CA THR A 205 -12.25 1.12 0.00
C THR A 205 -12.38 0.16 1.19
N LYS A 206 -11.25 -0.26 1.78
CA LYS A 206 -11.17 -1.29 2.81
C LYS A 206 -10.98 -0.69 4.19
N PHE A 207 -11.73 -1.22 5.13
CA PHE A 207 -11.65 -0.87 6.54
C PHE A 207 -11.55 -2.13 7.38
N SER A 208 -10.88 -2.07 8.52
CA SER A 208 -10.77 -3.22 9.42
C SER A 208 -10.71 -2.81 10.88
N VAL A 209 -11.16 -3.71 11.77
CA VAL A 209 -11.07 -3.52 13.21
C VAL A 209 -10.84 -4.86 13.90
N ILE A 210 -10.07 -4.84 14.98
CA ILE A 210 -9.89 -6.01 15.85
C ILE A 210 -10.93 -5.95 16.98
N VAL A 211 -11.65 -7.04 17.15
CA VAL A 211 -12.65 -7.20 18.21
C VAL A 211 -12.30 -8.45 19.02
N ASP A 212 -12.26 -8.29 20.33
CA ASP A 212 -12.11 -9.40 21.28
C ASP A 212 -13.49 -9.78 21.81
N ILE A 213 -14.04 -10.88 21.30
CA ILE A 213 -15.39 -11.36 21.64
C ILE A 213 -15.26 -12.32 22.83
N THR A 214 -15.81 -11.93 23.98
CA THR A 214 -15.74 -12.74 25.19
C THR A 214 -16.75 -13.90 25.16
N PRO A 215 -16.53 -15.00 25.95
CA PRO A 215 -17.52 -16.05 26.11
C PRO A 215 -18.89 -15.54 26.56
N ASP A 216 -18.92 -14.59 27.51
CA ASP A 216 -20.17 -14.01 28.01
C ASP A 216 -20.96 -13.27 26.91
N GLN A 217 -20.25 -12.63 25.94
CA GLN A 217 -20.88 -11.97 24.81
C GLN A 217 -21.44 -12.99 23.80
N VAL A 218 -20.77 -14.12 23.59
CA VAL A 218 -21.28 -15.21 22.75
C VAL A 218 -22.52 -15.83 23.37
N ASP A 219 -22.49 -16.08 24.67
CA ASP A 219 -23.63 -16.65 25.42
C ASP A 219 -24.85 -15.71 25.43
N ALA A 220 -24.63 -14.40 25.45
CA ALA A 220 -25.69 -13.38 25.33
C ALA A 220 -26.18 -13.18 23.87
N GLY A 221 -25.41 -13.63 22.90
CA GLY A 221 -25.61 -13.37 21.48
C GLY A 221 -24.83 -12.12 21.04
N PHE A 222 -23.77 -12.33 20.25
CA PHE A 222 -23.00 -11.21 19.67
C PHE A 222 -23.55 -10.91 18.26
N TRP A 223 -24.67 -10.19 18.23
CA TRP A 223 -25.25 -9.70 16.97
C TRP A 223 -24.56 -8.42 16.53
N TRP A 224 -24.31 -8.26 15.23
CA TRP A 224 -23.61 -7.09 14.72
C TRP A 224 -24.13 -6.60 13.38
N VAL A 225 -23.96 -5.32 13.17
CA VAL A 225 -24.18 -4.60 11.91
C VAL A 225 -23.06 -3.60 11.70
N VAL A 226 -22.92 -3.11 10.47
CA VAL A 226 -22.01 -2.00 10.15
C VAL A 226 -22.85 -0.75 9.87
N VAL A 227 -22.43 0.38 10.40
CA VAL A 227 -23.05 1.67 10.14
C VAL A 227 -22.02 2.72 9.73
N PRO A 228 -22.37 3.68 8.85
CA PRO A 228 -21.49 4.78 8.49
C PRO A 228 -21.50 5.88 9.56
N GLN A 229 -20.57 6.84 9.44
CA GLN A 229 -20.50 8.00 10.35
C GLN A 229 -21.80 8.79 10.39
N SER A 230 -22.48 8.94 9.26
CA SER A 230 -23.76 9.67 9.20
C SER A 230 -24.83 9.07 10.10
N THR A 231 -24.89 7.75 10.24
CA THR A 231 -25.80 7.06 11.15
C THR A 231 -25.42 7.28 12.62
N ILE A 232 -24.12 7.27 12.93
CA ILE A 232 -23.63 7.63 14.27
C ILE A 232 -24.04 9.07 14.64
N ASP A 233 -23.86 10.01 13.72
CA ASP A 233 -24.19 11.43 13.93
C ASP A 233 -25.70 11.68 14.08
N ALA A 234 -26.51 10.89 13.39
CA ALA A 234 -27.98 10.91 13.54
C ALA A 234 -28.45 10.37 14.90
N GLY A 235 -27.64 9.57 15.57
CA GLY A 235 -27.90 9.02 16.90
C GLY A 235 -29.01 7.98 16.95
N SER A 236 -29.42 7.43 15.80
CA SER A 236 -30.48 6.41 15.71
C SER A 236 -30.19 5.46 14.55
N ILE A 237 -30.24 4.16 14.84
CA ILE A 237 -30.14 3.08 13.85
C ILE A 237 -31.52 2.68 13.29
N SER A 238 -32.57 3.02 14.01
CA SER A 238 -33.97 2.71 13.64
C SER A 238 -34.64 3.81 12.80
N ASP A 239 -33.94 4.91 12.55
CA ASP A 239 -34.42 5.95 11.63
C ASP A 239 -34.46 5.35 10.20
N ALA A 240 -35.57 5.52 9.50
CA ALA A 240 -35.73 5.03 8.14
C ALA A 240 -34.72 5.63 7.14
N ALA A 241 -34.10 6.77 7.49
CA ALA A 241 -33.06 7.42 6.71
C ALA A 241 -31.64 6.94 7.11
N ALA A 242 -31.48 6.22 8.22
CA ALA A 242 -30.20 5.74 8.67
C ALA A 242 -29.72 4.57 7.79
N ALA A 243 -28.51 4.65 7.26
CA ALA A 243 -27.89 3.54 6.56
C ALA A 243 -27.39 2.48 7.56
N VAL A 244 -27.81 1.25 7.34
CA VAL A 244 -27.37 0.07 8.10
C VAL A 244 -26.95 -1.00 7.09
N TYR A 245 -25.78 -1.55 7.29
CA TYR A 245 -25.24 -2.64 6.48
C TYR A 245 -25.24 -3.93 7.29
N GLY A 246 -25.87 -4.94 6.77
CA GLY A 246 -25.95 -6.28 7.37
C GLY A 246 -25.81 -7.34 6.29
N VAL A 247 -26.25 -8.55 6.59
CA VAL A 247 -26.14 -9.73 5.72
C VAL A 247 -27.48 -10.10 5.11
N ILE A 248 -27.45 -10.97 4.10
CA ILE A 248 -28.63 -11.54 3.46
C ILE A 248 -29.24 -12.60 4.42
N GLU A 249 -30.57 -12.77 4.36
CA GLU A 249 -31.28 -13.80 5.15
C GLU A 249 -30.69 -15.20 4.94
N GLY A 250 -30.31 -15.84 6.04
CA GLY A 250 -29.70 -17.17 6.07
C GLY A 250 -28.16 -17.17 6.05
N GLU A 251 -27.53 -15.99 5.98
CA GLU A 251 -26.07 -15.84 6.06
C GLU A 251 -25.58 -15.26 7.41
N GLU A 252 -26.46 -15.19 8.44
CA GLU A 252 -26.20 -14.50 9.70
C GLU A 252 -24.97 -15.02 10.45
N GLY A 253 -24.69 -16.32 10.33
CA GLY A 253 -23.54 -16.97 10.97
C GLY A 253 -22.32 -17.13 10.07
N ALA A 254 -22.32 -16.59 8.85
CA ALA A 254 -21.19 -16.70 7.94
C ALA A 254 -20.02 -15.79 8.39
N THR A 255 -18.80 -16.25 8.15
CA THR A 255 -17.58 -15.47 8.45
C THR A 255 -17.11 -14.60 7.29
N SER A 256 -17.75 -14.69 6.15
CA SER A 256 -17.53 -13.80 4.99
C SER A 256 -18.75 -13.81 4.10
N GLY A 257 -18.97 -12.74 3.37
CA GLY A 257 -20.09 -12.61 2.47
C GLY A 257 -20.28 -11.18 1.98
N MET A 258 -21.48 -10.93 1.47
CA MET A 258 -21.87 -9.60 1.02
C MET A 258 -22.54 -8.82 2.16
N LEU A 259 -22.28 -7.51 2.20
CA LEU A 259 -23.04 -6.55 2.98
C LEU A 259 -24.07 -5.86 2.10
N ILE A 260 -25.31 -5.90 2.53
CA ILE A 260 -26.43 -5.17 1.91
C ILE A 260 -26.94 -4.07 2.84
N THR A 261 -27.58 -3.06 2.28
CA THR A 261 -28.19 -2.00 3.08
C THR A 261 -29.65 -2.27 3.35
N ASN A 262 -30.20 -1.67 4.39
CA ASN A 262 -31.62 -1.66 4.70
C ASN A 262 -32.49 -0.93 3.66
N SER A 263 -31.88 -0.26 2.69
CA SER A 263 -32.55 0.43 1.57
C SER A 263 -32.59 -0.39 0.28
N GLU A 264 -31.95 -1.55 0.24
CA GLU A 264 -31.94 -2.45 -0.92
C GLU A 264 -33.20 -3.34 -0.95
N GLU A 265 -33.49 -3.97 -2.10
CA GLU A 265 -34.70 -4.79 -2.26
C GLU A 265 -34.69 -6.04 -1.37
N GLU A 266 -33.49 -6.55 -1.05
CA GLU A 266 -33.30 -7.67 -0.14
C GLU A 266 -33.28 -7.19 1.32
N LYS A 267 -33.83 -8.02 2.20
CA LYS A 267 -33.89 -7.68 3.61
C LYS A 267 -32.50 -7.79 4.26
N CYS A 268 -32.08 -6.70 4.88
CA CYS A 268 -30.85 -6.63 5.66
C CYS A 268 -31.06 -7.24 7.05
N PHE A 269 -30.23 -8.20 7.43
CA PHE A 269 -30.22 -8.86 8.74
C PHE A 269 -28.96 -8.55 9.52
N ALA A 270 -29.08 -8.52 10.84
CA ALA A 270 -27.90 -8.53 11.68
C ALA A 270 -27.19 -9.89 11.57
N ALA A 271 -25.85 -9.87 11.53
CA ALA A 271 -25.07 -11.08 11.58
C ALA A 271 -24.74 -11.45 13.03
N ILE A 272 -24.43 -12.73 13.30
CA ILE A 272 -24.04 -13.22 14.61
C ILE A 272 -22.65 -13.84 14.59
N ALA A 273 -21.83 -13.54 15.61
CA ALA A 273 -20.61 -14.27 15.89
C ALA A 273 -20.89 -15.34 16.96
N SER A 274 -20.62 -16.61 16.61
CA SER A 274 -20.97 -17.77 17.42
C SER A 274 -19.82 -18.31 18.28
N GLU A 275 -18.62 -17.77 18.14
CA GLU A 275 -17.42 -18.24 18.84
C GLU A 275 -16.70 -17.06 19.50
N ALA A 276 -16.26 -17.29 20.76
CA ALA A 276 -15.42 -16.35 21.48
C ALA A 276 -13.99 -16.35 20.93
N GLY A 277 -13.35 -15.21 20.98
CA GLY A 277 -11.97 -15.03 20.53
C GLY A 277 -11.69 -13.65 19.97
N LYS A 278 -10.45 -13.45 19.61
CA LYS A 278 -10.02 -12.21 18.93
C LYS A 278 -10.16 -12.39 17.43
N TYR A 279 -10.88 -11.46 16.78
CA TYR A 279 -11.15 -11.51 15.35
C TYR A 279 -10.84 -10.15 14.70
N GLN A 280 -10.35 -10.20 13.47
CA GLN A 280 -10.34 -9.05 12.58
C GLN A 280 -11.63 -9.06 11.76
N PHE A 281 -12.41 -8.01 11.92
CA PHE A 281 -13.53 -7.68 11.06
C PHE A 281 -13.00 -6.76 9.96
N SER A 282 -13.17 -7.17 8.72
CA SER A 282 -12.79 -6.41 7.53
C SER A 282 -14.01 -6.16 6.68
N ILE A 283 -14.13 -4.94 6.18
CA ILE A 283 -15.17 -4.57 5.20
C ILE A 283 -14.51 -3.94 3.99
N ASN A 284 -15.07 -4.19 2.82
CA ASN A 284 -14.73 -3.52 1.58
C ASN A 284 -15.99 -2.87 1.04
N MET A 285 -16.06 -1.55 1.05
CA MET A 285 -17.26 -0.79 0.71
C MET A 285 -17.46 -0.64 -0.80
N TYR A 286 -16.50 -1.09 -1.59
CA TYR A 286 -16.62 -1.22 -3.03
C TYR A 286 -15.76 -2.38 -3.53
N SER A 287 -16.42 -3.43 -4.00
CA SER A 287 -15.78 -4.54 -4.71
C SER A 287 -16.48 -4.73 -6.05
N LYS A 288 -15.70 -4.98 -7.11
CA LYS A 288 -16.24 -5.29 -8.43
C LYS A 288 -15.84 -6.72 -8.79
N ILE A 289 -16.84 -7.57 -9.02
CA ILE A 289 -16.61 -8.94 -9.49
C ILE A 289 -16.45 -8.91 -11.02
N GLU A 290 -15.33 -9.43 -11.52
CA GLU A 290 -15.06 -9.49 -12.95
C GLU A 290 -16.11 -10.37 -13.67
N GLY A 291 -16.84 -9.79 -14.61
CA GLY A 291 -17.84 -10.47 -15.41
C GLY A 291 -19.30 -10.24 -15.01
N LEU A 292 -19.55 -9.48 -13.95
CA LEU A 292 -20.87 -8.95 -13.63
C LEU A 292 -20.95 -7.48 -14.08
N GLU A 293 -21.88 -7.17 -14.96
CA GLU A 293 -22.13 -5.80 -15.40
C GLU A 293 -22.98 -5.11 -14.34
N SER A 294 -22.48 -4.15 -13.65
CA SER A 294 -23.22 -3.12 -12.92
C SER A 294 -23.31 -3.14 -11.40
N ASP A 295 -22.93 -4.20 -10.67
CA ASP A 295 -23.21 -4.18 -9.24
C ASP A 295 -22.00 -3.79 -8.41
N VAL A 296 -22.19 -2.77 -7.58
CA VAL A 296 -21.29 -2.43 -6.48
C VAL A 296 -21.56 -3.44 -5.38
N TYR A 297 -20.55 -4.24 -5.06
CA TYR A 297 -20.63 -5.16 -3.93
C TYR A 297 -19.93 -4.54 -2.74
N ARG A 298 -20.51 -4.71 -1.58
CA ARG A 298 -19.87 -4.52 -0.30
C ARG A 298 -19.61 -5.89 0.28
N GLU A 299 -18.41 -6.12 0.76
CA GLU A 299 -17.99 -7.41 1.27
C GLU A 299 -17.54 -7.29 2.72
N TYR A 300 -17.68 -8.37 3.46
CA TYR A 300 -17.08 -8.50 4.78
C TYR A 300 -16.33 -9.82 4.92
N ALA A 301 -15.36 -9.83 5.82
CA ALA A 301 -14.68 -11.03 6.28
C ALA A 301 -14.37 -10.90 7.78
N ILE A 302 -14.56 -11.99 8.50
CA ILE A 302 -14.21 -12.17 9.90
C ILE A 302 -13.15 -13.25 9.96
N THR A 303 -11.92 -12.86 10.31
CA THR A 303 -10.80 -13.80 10.38
C THR A 303 -10.26 -13.86 11.79
N PRO A 304 -9.86 -15.05 12.32
CA PRO A 304 -9.19 -15.13 13.61
C PRO A 304 -7.96 -14.22 13.62
N ALA A 305 -7.82 -13.44 14.69
CA ALA A 305 -6.68 -12.58 14.96
C ALA A 305 -5.96 -13.09 16.21
N PHE A 306 -4.64 -13.12 16.17
CA PHE A 306 -3.81 -13.57 17.30
C PHE A 306 -2.55 -12.74 17.36
N ASP A 307 -2.00 -12.54 18.55
CA ASP A 307 -0.90 -11.59 18.74
C ASP A 307 0.44 -12.12 18.21
N ASN A 308 0.59 -13.46 18.17
CA ASN A 308 1.82 -14.10 17.76
C ASN A 308 1.57 -15.38 16.96
N LEU A 309 2.58 -15.77 16.17
CA LEU A 309 2.73 -17.12 15.63
C LEU A 309 3.95 -17.79 16.28
N TRP A 310 3.80 -19.04 16.69
CA TRP A 310 4.88 -19.89 17.20
C TRP A 310 5.49 -20.72 16.08
N THR A 311 6.75 -21.14 16.25
CA THR A 311 7.48 -21.98 15.30
C THR A 311 7.92 -23.31 15.91
N PRO A 312 6.99 -24.18 16.37
CA PRO A 312 7.35 -25.51 16.86
C PRO A 312 7.97 -26.35 15.73
N GLY A 313 9.07 -27.04 16.03
CA GLY A 313 9.77 -27.82 15.02
C GLY A 313 10.95 -28.60 15.57
N SER A 314 11.77 -29.13 14.67
CA SER A 314 12.96 -29.91 15.00
C SER A 314 13.95 -29.15 15.87
N SER A 315 14.07 -27.82 15.70
CA SER A 315 15.00 -26.97 16.44
C SER A 315 14.69 -26.84 17.93
N ASN A 316 13.45 -27.10 18.34
CA ASN A 316 12.97 -26.92 19.72
C ASN A 316 12.27 -28.17 20.26
N GLY A 317 12.42 -29.33 19.58
CA GLY A 317 11.82 -30.59 19.96
C GLY A 317 10.28 -30.58 19.86
N TRP A 318 9.70 -29.78 19.00
CA TRP A 318 8.27 -29.61 18.79
C TRP A 318 7.55 -29.02 20.00
N ASN A 319 8.27 -28.27 20.84
CA ASN A 319 7.75 -27.67 22.06
C ASN A 319 7.51 -26.17 21.86
N HIS A 320 6.25 -25.76 21.92
CA HIS A 320 5.85 -24.35 21.77
C HIS A 320 6.52 -23.43 22.81
N ALA A 321 6.71 -23.90 24.05
CA ALA A 321 7.35 -23.09 25.10
C ALA A 321 8.80 -22.70 24.78
N ASN A 322 9.46 -23.44 23.91
CA ASN A 322 10.84 -23.19 23.46
C ASN A 322 10.89 -22.69 22.01
N SER A 323 9.74 -22.34 21.44
CA SER A 323 9.65 -21.83 20.06
C SER A 323 9.98 -20.35 19.99
N ASN A 324 10.55 -19.94 18.87
CA ASN A 324 10.53 -18.54 18.51
C ASN A 324 9.09 -18.11 18.17
N MET A 325 8.85 -16.82 18.27
CA MET A 325 7.56 -16.20 17.97
C MET A 325 7.72 -15.13 16.88
N LEU A 326 6.73 -15.06 16.02
CA LEU A 326 6.56 -13.96 15.08
C LEU A 326 5.49 -13.03 15.64
N ALA A 327 5.68 -11.73 15.51
CA ALA A 327 4.72 -10.70 15.91
C ALA A 327 4.06 -10.04 14.71
N THR A 328 2.96 -9.39 14.97
CA THR A 328 2.22 -8.60 13.98
C THR A 328 1.89 -7.22 14.53
N THR A 329 1.66 -6.27 13.65
CA THR A 329 1.11 -4.95 13.96
C THR A 329 -0.22 -4.70 13.21
N ASP A 330 -0.54 -5.56 12.24
CA ASP A 330 -1.70 -5.44 11.36
C ASP A 330 -2.65 -6.65 11.42
N TYR A 331 -2.28 -7.72 12.13
CA TYR A 331 -2.98 -9.01 12.21
C TYR A 331 -3.14 -9.72 10.84
N ILE A 332 -2.40 -9.26 9.85
CA ILE A 332 -2.34 -9.80 8.49
C ILE A 332 -1.01 -10.50 8.27
N THR A 333 0.08 -9.76 8.56
CA THR A 333 1.46 -10.21 8.34
C THR A 333 2.17 -10.38 9.67
N TYR A 334 2.70 -11.57 9.88
CA TYR A 334 3.46 -11.94 11.07
C TYR A 334 4.93 -12.07 10.70
N THR A 335 5.79 -11.35 11.38
CA THR A 335 7.24 -11.35 11.11
C THR A 335 8.07 -11.58 12.36
N GLY A 336 9.23 -12.20 12.19
CA GLY A 336 10.17 -12.40 13.29
C GLY A 336 11.30 -13.35 12.92
N TYR A 337 12.23 -13.50 13.86
CA TYR A 337 13.37 -14.42 13.71
C TYR A 337 13.03 -15.80 14.28
N ALA A 338 13.42 -16.83 13.55
CA ALA A 338 13.35 -18.22 14.00
C ALA A 338 14.65 -18.95 13.67
N TYR A 339 15.19 -19.68 14.64
CA TYR A 339 16.27 -20.63 14.41
C TYR A 339 15.69 -21.98 14.03
N LEU A 340 15.91 -22.40 12.79
CA LEU A 340 15.33 -23.60 12.20
C LEU A 340 16.44 -24.62 11.86
N THR A 341 16.23 -25.89 12.20
CA THR A 341 17.19 -26.99 11.94
C THR A 341 16.58 -28.18 11.23
N GLY A 342 15.47 -28.01 10.54
CA GLY A 342 14.72 -29.07 9.88
C GLY A 342 13.25 -28.74 9.84
N ASP A 343 12.40 -29.75 9.87
CA ASP A 343 10.95 -29.58 9.76
C ASP A 343 10.36 -28.75 10.91
N PHE A 344 9.37 -27.92 10.58
CA PHE A 344 8.65 -27.08 11.54
C PHE A 344 7.20 -26.85 11.11
N LYS A 345 6.42 -26.16 11.91
CA LYS A 345 5.10 -25.62 11.60
C LYS A 345 5.01 -24.18 12.13
N PHE A 346 4.04 -23.43 11.63
CA PHE A 346 3.56 -22.26 12.33
C PHE A 346 2.32 -22.64 13.14
N SER A 347 2.15 -22.05 14.33
CA SER A 347 0.98 -22.27 15.19
C SER A 347 0.44 -20.92 15.66
N ASN A 348 -0.88 -20.74 15.68
CA ASN A 348 -1.50 -19.51 16.17
C ASN A 348 -1.73 -19.49 17.68
N ALA A 349 -1.32 -20.55 18.39
CA ALA A 349 -1.32 -20.66 19.84
C ALA A 349 -0.11 -21.46 20.32
N ALA A 350 0.17 -21.38 21.62
CA ALA A 350 1.27 -22.12 22.25
C ALA A 350 0.93 -23.61 22.51
N ASP A 351 0.15 -24.25 21.66
CA ASP A 351 -0.28 -25.64 21.79
C ASP A 351 -0.66 -26.25 20.42
N TRP A 352 -1.05 -27.54 20.46
CA TRP A 352 -1.46 -28.29 19.27
C TRP A 352 -2.98 -28.36 19.04
N ASN A 353 -3.78 -27.73 19.91
CA ASN A 353 -5.25 -27.80 19.83
C ASN A 353 -5.85 -26.73 18.92
N HIS A 354 -5.06 -25.70 18.60
CA HIS A 354 -5.44 -24.61 17.72
C HIS A 354 -4.89 -24.82 16.28
N THR A 355 -5.02 -23.83 15.42
CA THR A 355 -4.58 -23.95 14.03
C THR A 355 -3.05 -24.08 13.94
N ASN A 356 -2.62 -25.17 13.33
CA ASN A 356 -1.22 -25.47 13.04
C ASN A 356 -1.04 -25.49 11.52
N TYR A 357 -0.33 -24.49 11.00
CA TYR A 357 -0.13 -24.31 9.57
C TYR A 357 0.96 -25.27 9.08
N GLY A 358 0.59 -26.13 8.15
CA GLY A 358 1.49 -27.09 7.50
C GLY A 358 1.73 -26.78 6.04
N LYS A 359 2.47 -27.66 5.35
CA LYS A 359 2.79 -27.47 3.93
C LYS A 359 1.62 -27.84 3.01
N THR A 360 1.58 -27.21 1.84
CA THR A 360 0.87 -27.66 0.64
C THR A 360 1.86 -28.37 -0.32
N ASP A 361 1.42 -28.68 -1.53
CA ASP A 361 2.31 -29.14 -2.62
C ASP A 361 3.06 -27.97 -3.29
N VAL A 362 2.75 -26.72 -2.93
CA VAL A 362 3.37 -25.50 -3.47
C VAL A 362 4.26 -24.88 -2.41
N GLU A 363 5.52 -24.63 -2.74
CA GLU A 363 6.46 -23.95 -1.84
C GLU A 363 6.00 -22.51 -1.56
N GLY A 364 6.08 -22.09 -0.30
CA GLY A 364 5.64 -20.75 0.13
C GLY A 364 4.16 -20.66 0.47
N GLU A 365 3.37 -21.72 0.27
CA GLU A 365 1.97 -21.78 0.67
C GLU A 365 1.76 -22.57 1.98
N LEU A 366 0.70 -22.23 2.69
CA LEU A 366 0.31 -22.84 3.95
C LEU A 366 -1.04 -23.55 3.84
N SER A 367 -1.18 -24.66 4.55
CA SER A 367 -2.44 -25.37 4.77
C SER A 367 -2.87 -25.27 6.24
N THR A 368 -4.15 -25.05 6.45
CA THR A 368 -4.81 -25.11 7.78
C THR A 368 -5.33 -26.51 8.13
N ASP A 369 -5.19 -27.47 7.19
CA ASP A 369 -5.59 -28.87 7.44
C ASP A 369 -4.74 -29.45 8.59
N GLY A 370 -5.38 -29.95 9.64
CA GLY A 370 -4.70 -30.61 10.75
C GLY A 370 -3.85 -31.82 10.36
N GLY A 371 -4.12 -32.46 9.22
CA GLY A 371 -3.33 -33.54 8.61
C GLY A 371 -2.18 -33.09 7.71
N ALA A 372 -2.05 -31.80 7.43
CA ALA A 372 -1.00 -31.28 6.56
C ALA A 372 0.40 -31.61 7.09
N GLY A 373 1.32 -31.96 6.17
CA GLY A 373 2.71 -32.24 6.50
C GLY A 373 3.45 -31.04 7.09
N ASN A 374 4.64 -31.27 7.58
CA ASN A 374 5.50 -30.20 8.14
C ASN A 374 6.13 -29.36 7.02
N LEU A 375 6.41 -28.11 7.34
CA LEU A 375 7.16 -27.20 6.47
C LEU A 375 8.64 -27.58 6.53
N PRO A 376 9.31 -27.80 5.38
CA PRO A 376 10.71 -28.17 5.36
C PRO A 376 11.60 -26.93 5.55
N CYS A 377 12.68 -27.07 6.32
CA CYS A 377 13.81 -26.17 6.32
C CYS A 377 15.05 -26.95 5.88
N ALA A 378 15.53 -26.71 4.64
CA ALA A 378 16.60 -27.49 4.04
C ALA A 378 17.97 -27.27 4.70
N GLU A 379 18.24 -26.07 5.17
CA GLU A 379 19.48 -25.67 5.78
C GLU A 379 19.25 -25.13 7.18
N ALA A 380 20.00 -25.64 8.16
CA ALA A 380 19.97 -25.09 9.50
C ALA A 380 20.48 -23.65 9.55
N GLY A 381 19.83 -22.79 10.35
CA GLY A 381 20.25 -21.39 10.48
C GLY A 381 19.19 -20.50 11.12
N LEU A 382 19.54 -19.24 11.25
CA LEU A 382 18.63 -18.16 11.61
C LEU A 382 17.89 -17.69 10.36
N TYR A 383 16.58 -17.52 10.47
CA TYR A 383 15.73 -17.05 9.39
C TYR A 383 14.90 -15.85 9.85
N TRP A 384 14.72 -14.90 8.97
CA TRP A 384 13.64 -13.93 9.04
C TRP A 384 12.43 -14.56 8.35
N CYS A 385 11.39 -14.79 9.14
CA CYS A 385 10.13 -15.36 8.69
C CYS A 385 9.12 -14.25 8.44
N SER A 386 8.36 -14.33 7.34
CA SER A 386 7.20 -13.50 7.06
C SER A 386 6.04 -14.40 6.65
N VAL A 387 4.92 -14.29 7.33
CA VAL A 387 3.73 -15.12 7.14
C VAL A 387 2.52 -14.23 6.94
N ASN A 388 1.84 -14.36 5.79
CA ASN A 388 0.58 -13.69 5.52
C ASN A 388 -0.58 -14.68 5.77
N ILE A 389 -1.36 -14.45 6.81
CA ILE A 389 -2.41 -15.39 7.23
C ILE A 389 -3.63 -15.40 6.31
N PRO A 390 -4.20 -14.26 5.88
CA PRO A 390 -5.31 -14.28 4.93
C PRO A 390 -5.00 -14.96 3.61
N ASN A 391 -3.76 -14.82 3.12
CA ASN A 391 -3.34 -15.42 1.86
C ASN A 391 -2.77 -16.83 2.02
N LEU A 392 -2.58 -17.30 3.26
CA LEU A 392 -1.94 -18.57 3.58
C LEU A 392 -0.58 -18.73 2.88
N THR A 393 0.28 -17.71 2.96
CA THR A 393 1.61 -17.71 2.34
C THR A 393 2.71 -17.40 3.36
N TYR A 394 3.92 -17.85 3.09
CA TYR A 394 5.08 -17.53 3.91
C TYR A 394 6.36 -17.38 3.08
N THR A 395 7.32 -16.66 3.64
CA THR A 395 8.69 -16.58 3.14
C THR A 395 9.69 -16.80 4.26
N LEU A 396 10.81 -17.44 3.94
CA LEU A 396 11.95 -17.63 4.82
C LEU A 396 13.17 -16.96 4.19
N THR A 397 13.70 -15.92 4.81
CA THR A 397 14.95 -15.28 4.39
C THR A 397 16.06 -15.72 5.34
N LYS A 398 16.99 -16.54 4.86
CA LYS A 398 18.14 -16.99 5.67
C LYS A 398 19.02 -15.81 6.02
N ILE A 399 19.41 -15.69 7.28
CA ILE A 399 20.32 -14.68 7.79
C ILE A 399 21.75 -15.24 7.79
N GLU A 400 22.53 -14.85 6.80
CA GLU A 400 23.90 -15.33 6.64
C GLU A 400 24.88 -14.60 7.57
N LYS A 401 24.57 -13.37 7.98
CA LYS A 401 25.40 -12.57 8.89
C LYS A 401 24.55 -11.59 9.67
N VAL A 402 24.97 -11.34 10.90
CA VAL A 402 24.43 -10.27 11.73
C VAL A 402 25.56 -9.29 12.04
N GLY A 403 25.31 -8.02 11.92
CA GLY A 403 26.35 -7.05 12.19
C GLY A 403 25.84 -5.65 12.54
N LEU A 404 26.78 -4.86 13.06
CA LEU A 404 26.57 -3.47 13.48
C LEU A 404 26.97 -2.53 12.35
N ILE A 405 26.15 -1.54 12.06
CA ILE A 405 26.43 -0.49 11.09
C ILE A 405 25.94 0.84 11.67
N GLY A 406 26.68 1.93 11.42
CA GLY A 406 26.31 3.21 12.01
C GLY A 406 27.21 4.36 11.64
N GLY A 407 26.98 5.52 12.26
CA GLY A 407 27.82 6.71 12.10
C GLY A 407 29.29 6.50 12.49
N PHE A 408 29.55 5.58 13.41
CA PHE A 408 30.91 5.20 13.84
C PHE A 408 31.77 4.66 12.69
N ASN A 409 31.17 4.15 11.61
CA ASN A 409 31.88 3.67 10.42
C ASN A 409 31.32 4.29 9.12
N GLY A 410 30.64 5.43 9.23
CA GLY A 410 30.07 6.16 8.10
C GLY A 410 28.98 5.44 7.36
N TRP A 411 28.30 4.47 7.99
CA TRP A 411 27.23 3.64 7.39
C TRP A 411 27.70 2.81 6.17
N ALA A 412 29.00 2.56 6.04
CA ALA A 412 29.58 1.92 4.87
C ALA A 412 29.58 0.39 4.98
N ASP A 413 30.33 -0.15 5.95
CA ASP A 413 30.52 -1.59 6.10
C ASP A 413 29.94 -2.10 7.40
N VAL A 414 29.42 -3.33 7.37
CA VAL A 414 28.89 -4.01 8.55
C VAL A 414 30.05 -4.57 9.41
N VAL A 415 30.10 -4.19 10.68
CA VAL A 415 30.99 -4.85 11.66
C VAL A 415 30.32 -6.15 12.09
N ALA A 416 30.88 -7.29 11.68
CA ALA A 416 30.32 -8.60 11.98
C ALA A 416 30.24 -8.86 13.49
N MET A 417 29.12 -9.43 13.94
CA MET A 417 28.96 -9.89 15.31
C MET A 417 29.23 -11.38 15.43
N THR A 418 29.67 -11.77 16.61
CA THR A 418 29.93 -13.20 16.94
C THR A 418 28.64 -13.83 17.42
N GLU A 419 28.25 -14.92 16.76
CA GLU A 419 27.06 -15.71 17.07
C GLU A 419 27.25 -16.55 18.35
N SER A 420 26.18 -16.65 19.12
CA SER A 420 26.02 -17.59 20.25
C SER A 420 24.58 -18.10 20.24
N ILE A 421 24.33 -19.21 19.54
CA ILE A 421 23.03 -19.89 19.50
C ILE A 421 23.19 -21.23 20.23
N THR A 422 22.56 -21.39 21.38
CA THR A 422 22.60 -22.63 22.17
C THR A 422 21.30 -23.42 22.07
N ALA A 423 20.18 -22.75 21.72
CA ALA A 423 18.87 -23.32 21.50
C ALA A 423 18.03 -22.38 20.63
N ALA A 424 16.88 -22.83 20.12
CA ALA A 424 15.98 -21.99 19.35
C ALA A 424 15.52 -20.74 20.11
N ASN A 425 15.37 -20.83 21.40
CA ASN A 425 15.02 -19.72 22.29
C ASN A 425 16.20 -19.12 23.06
N ASP A 426 17.43 -19.33 22.59
CA ASP A 426 18.65 -18.67 23.13
C ASP A 426 19.57 -18.27 21.98
N ILE A 427 19.27 -17.12 21.36
CA ILE A 427 19.88 -16.59 20.16
C ILE A 427 20.50 -15.24 20.49
N LYS A 428 21.84 -15.17 20.57
CA LYS A 428 22.56 -13.94 20.87
C LYS A 428 23.69 -13.68 19.89
N TYR A 429 23.98 -12.41 19.70
CA TYR A 429 25.10 -11.93 18.89
C TYR A 429 25.84 -10.86 19.65
N THR A 430 27.17 -10.96 19.70
CA THR A 430 28.04 -9.98 20.42
C THR A 430 28.96 -9.29 19.44
N GLY A 431 29.01 -7.97 19.51
CA GLY A 431 29.92 -7.12 18.71
C GLY A 431 30.53 -5.99 19.52
N THR A 432 31.49 -5.31 18.92
CA THR A 432 32.13 -4.13 19.53
C THR A 432 32.16 -3.00 18.53
N ILE A 433 31.79 -1.79 18.95
CA ILE A 433 31.89 -0.57 18.16
C ILE A 433 32.79 0.45 18.89
N GLU A 434 33.48 1.28 18.12
CA GLU A 434 34.24 2.42 18.62
C GLU A 434 33.59 3.71 18.14
N VAL A 435 33.00 4.45 19.06
CA VAL A 435 32.34 5.74 18.78
C VAL A 435 33.34 6.87 19.08
N THR A 436 33.78 7.57 18.05
CA THR A 436 34.76 8.66 18.13
C THR A 436 34.12 10.04 18.11
N SER A 437 32.86 10.15 17.76
CA SER A 437 32.08 11.39 17.74
C SER A 437 30.63 11.15 18.11
N VAL A 438 30.00 12.08 18.81
CA VAL A 438 28.55 12.10 19.08
C VAL A 438 27.81 13.13 18.22
N GLU A 439 28.57 13.88 17.40
CA GLU A 439 28.00 14.89 16.52
C GLU A 439 27.58 14.29 15.17
N ASN A 440 26.58 14.90 14.52
CA ASN A 440 26.11 14.54 13.19
C ASN A 440 25.77 13.04 13.01
N GLY A 441 25.24 12.39 14.07
CA GLY A 441 24.87 10.98 14.04
C GLY A 441 26.05 10.01 14.12
N GLY A 442 27.26 10.47 14.48
CA GLY A 442 28.46 9.62 14.65
C GLY A 442 28.33 8.55 15.75
N ASN A 443 27.36 8.72 16.64
CA ASN A 443 27.03 7.82 17.75
C ASN A 443 25.76 6.98 17.52
N GLU A 444 25.18 7.04 16.32
CA GLU A 444 24.00 6.27 15.95
C GLU A 444 24.39 4.94 15.29
N PHE A 445 23.59 3.90 15.52
CA PHE A 445 23.82 2.59 14.91
C PHE A 445 22.54 1.78 14.76
N LYS A 446 22.63 0.72 13.98
CA LYS A 446 21.60 -0.32 13.79
C LYS A 446 22.25 -1.70 13.69
N PHE A 447 21.40 -2.72 13.78
CA PHE A 447 21.76 -4.08 13.36
C PHE A 447 21.32 -4.29 11.91
N ARG A 448 22.19 -4.84 11.08
CA ARG A 448 21.91 -5.17 9.68
C ARG A 448 22.17 -6.66 9.45
N MET A 449 21.17 -7.36 8.86
CA MET A 449 21.16 -8.80 8.72
C MET A 449 21.23 -9.26 7.26
N THR A 450 21.01 -8.36 6.30
CA THR A 450 21.10 -8.64 4.86
C THR A 450 22.03 -7.62 4.19
N ASP A 451 22.51 -7.93 2.99
CA ASP A 451 23.39 -7.01 2.26
C ASP A 451 22.66 -5.73 1.81
N ASP A 452 21.35 -5.82 1.63
CA ASP A 452 20.44 -4.69 1.52
C ASP A 452 19.90 -4.27 2.90
N TRP A 453 18.94 -3.38 2.95
CA TRP A 453 18.27 -2.91 4.16
C TRP A 453 16.93 -3.62 4.44
N ALA A 454 16.62 -4.72 3.74
CA ALA A 454 15.35 -5.42 3.88
C ALA A 454 15.15 -5.97 5.30
N VAL A 455 16.23 -6.48 5.92
CA VAL A 455 16.18 -6.95 7.31
C VAL A 455 17.20 -6.20 8.13
N ASN A 456 16.72 -5.31 8.99
CA ASN A 456 17.53 -4.51 9.90
C ASN A 456 16.76 -4.23 11.20
N LEU A 457 17.44 -4.11 12.34
CA LEU A 457 16.80 -3.78 13.61
C LEU A 457 17.30 -2.43 14.14
N GLY A 458 16.35 -1.67 14.63
CA GLY A 458 16.56 -0.41 15.34
C GLY A 458 15.48 -0.22 16.40
N GLY A 459 15.32 1.00 16.93
CA GLY A 459 14.33 1.34 17.94
C GLY A 459 14.96 1.68 19.28
N THR A 460 14.56 1.02 20.36
CA THR A 460 15.13 1.18 21.70
C THR A 460 15.81 -0.11 22.15
N VAL A 461 16.72 -0.02 23.14
CA VAL A 461 17.43 -1.21 23.65
C VAL A 461 16.50 -2.32 24.17
N ASP A 462 15.33 -1.95 24.68
CA ASP A 462 14.34 -2.87 25.24
C ASP A 462 13.29 -3.31 24.22
N ASN A 463 13.26 -2.71 23.02
CA ASN A 463 12.31 -3.03 21.97
C ASN A 463 12.88 -2.70 20.58
N LEU A 464 13.45 -3.71 19.96
CA LEU A 464 14.02 -3.63 18.61
C LEU A 464 13.01 -4.14 17.60
N THR A 465 12.80 -3.38 16.54
CA THR A 465 11.88 -3.76 15.45
C THR A 465 12.53 -3.56 14.09
N ASN A 466 12.06 -4.33 13.10
CA ASN A 466 12.54 -4.20 11.73
C ASN A 466 12.18 -2.83 11.15
N GLY A 467 13.15 -2.16 10.52
CA GLY A 467 12.97 -0.86 9.90
C GLY A 467 12.86 0.34 10.86
N ALA A 468 12.85 0.13 12.19
CA ALA A 468 12.76 1.22 13.17
C ALA A 468 13.96 2.17 13.15
N GLY A 469 13.86 3.30 13.85
CA GLY A 469 14.89 4.33 13.96
C GLY A 469 16.22 3.83 14.53
N ASN A 470 17.27 4.64 14.44
CA ASN A 470 18.60 4.29 14.90
C ASN A 470 18.67 4.21 16.44
N LEU A 471 19.45 3.26 16.95
CA LEU A 471 19.93 3.27 18.33
C LEU A 471 21.02 4.34 18.50
N LYS A 472 21.26 4.77 19.75
CA LYS A 472 22.20 5.84 20.04
C LYS A 472 22.95 5.62 21.35
N VAL A 473 24.23 5.95 21.39
CA VAL A 473 24.99 6.10 22.64
C VAL A 473 25.26 7.57 22.93
N GLU A 474 25.38 7.94 24.22
CA GLU A 474 25.46 9.35 24.61
C GLU A 474 26.91 9.88 24.66
N GLU A 475 27.91 9.01 24.69
CA GLU A 475 29.30 9.40 24.85
C GLU A 475 30.21 8.70 23.84
N VAL A 476 31.36 9.31 23.56
CA VAL A 476 32.44 8.63 22.83
C VAL A 476 33.04 7.50 23.66
N GLY A 477 33.51 6.46 23.01
CA GLY A 477 34.11 5.31 23.66
C GLY A 477 33.95 4.01 22.89
N THR A 478 34.51 2.95 23.45
CA THR A 478 34.36 1.59 22.95
C THR A 478 33.18 0.93 23.67
N TYR A 479 32.26 0.33 22.93
CA TYR A 479 31.05 -0.32 23.47
C TYR A 479 30.99 -1.76 23.04
N GLU A 480 30.67 -2.63 23.99
CA GLU A 480 30.21 -3.98 23.72
C GLU A 480 28.69 -3.93 23.52
N VAL A 481 28.23 -4.51 22.44
CA VAL A 481 26.82 -4.59 22.08
C VAL A 481 26.44 -6.06 21.99
N VAL A 482 25.44 -6.48 22.78
CA VAL A 482 24.86 -7.82 22.71
C VAL A 482 23.43 -7.70 22.23
N LEU A 483 23.14 -8.25 21.07
CA LEU A 483 21.79 -8.42 20.50
C LEU A 483 21.20 -9.71 21.01
N ASP A 484 19.96 -9.69 21.49
CA ASP A 484 19.20 -10.85 21.93
C ASP A 484 17.93 -11.00 21.09
N LEU A 485 17.88 -12.09 20.29
CA LEU A 485 16.76 -12.49 19.43
C LEU A 485 16.01 -13.70 19.97
N SER A 486 16.22 -14.07 21.22
CA SER A 486 15.68 -15.28 21.85
C SER A 486 14.16 -15.23 22.01
N SER A 487 13.61 -14.05 22.25
CA SER A 487 12.16 -13.84 22.47
C SER A 487 11.74 -12.43 22.06
N LEU A 488 10.44 -12.23 21.87
CA LEU A 488 9.83 -10.91 21.71
C LEU A 488 9.56 -10.24 23.06
N PRO A 489 9.74 -8.90 23.16
CA PRO A 489 10.41 -8.04 22.18
C PRO A 489 11.88 -8.37 22.07
N TYR A 490 12.48 -8.18 20.86
CA TYR A 490 13.93 -8.28 20.71
C TYR A 490 14.64 -7.14 21.44
N THR A 491 15.78 -7.43 22.04
CA THR A 491 16.49 -6.48 22.91
C THR A 491 17.98 -6.41 22.57
N CYS A 492 18.64 -5.37 23.05
CA CYS A 492 20.08 -5.36 23.08
C CYS A 492 20.61 -4.73 24.38
N THR A 493 21.84 -5.11 24.76
CA THR A 493 22.58 -4.39 25.80
C THR A 493 23.76 -3.67 25.17
N VAL A 494 24.03 -2.46 25.65
CA VAL A 494 25.14 -1.61 25.18
C VAL A 494 25.95 -1.22 26.40
N THR A 495 27.17 -1.76 26.51
CA THR A 495 28.02 -1.58 27.67
C THR A 495 29.34 -0.90 27.29
N LYS A 496 29.62 0.25 27.88
CA LYS A 496 30.90 0.94 27.67
C LYS A 496 32.03 0.15 28.34
N LYS A 497 33.13 -0.09 27.62
CA LYS A 497 34.31 -0.82 28.08
C LYS A 497 35.36 0.12 28.72
#